data_450abbe023f7841b430a8f3ab27192ba
#
_entry.id   450abbe023f7841b430a8f3ab27192ba
#
_cell.length_a   1.000
_cell.length_b   1.000
_cell.length_c   1.000
_cell.angle_alpha   90.00
_cell.angle_beta   90.00
_cell.angle_gamma   90.00
#
_symmetry.space_group_name_H-M   'P 1'
#
loop_
_entity.id
_entity.type
_entity.pdbx_description
1 polymer ?
#
loop_
_entity_poly.entity_id
_entity_poly.type
_entity_poly.pdbx_seq_one_letter_code
_entity_poly.pdbx_strand_id
1 'polypeptide(L)'
;NDRSYTALCLTESTDRGRSWSEPEVLVEAPGNPYWNCARISKLRDGRLAIVCDRIIERETGASQVFLWFSDDEGDSWQGPFPTPAEGIVPDKLLQLPCGRWLLASHRTSPQHGFLEERLWFSDDQGSTWTGPIVMASKEGLNLCEVSIVPLPDGTLVGYLRENSFRGWDCFKVISQDKGESWHGPFSVPLPGCHRPAAGMLTDELLLITYRFLQGGKGWLGNWTQNFFAALTDVESAKAEERNGQWSRIMPLDYDRSPASDLGYSGWVRFPDGEIYVVNYIVDDWPLAQIRGYSLRLEDFFAKAEGGAG
;
A
#
# COMPACT_ATOMS: atom_id res chain seq x y z
N ASN A 1 8.65 -9.09 -19.39
CA ASN A 1 7.25 -9.46 -19.12
C ASN A 1 6.40 -9.06 -20.31
N ASP A 2 5.79 -10.03 -20.94
CA ASP A 2 4.77 -9.79 -21.97
C ASP A 2 3.49 -9.29 -21.25
N ARG A 3 3.09 -8.06 -21.54
CA ARG A 3 1.85 -7.44 -21.05
C ARG A 3 0.83 -7.28 -22.17
N SER A 4 0.85 -8.20 -23.12
CA SER A 4 -0.13 -8.24 -24.22
C SER A 4 -1.55 -8.55 -23.76
N TYR A 5 -1.67 -9.10 -22.55
CA TYR A 5 -2.93 -9.39 -21.90
C TYR A 5 -2.79 -9.19 -20.39
N THR A 6 -3.73 -8.49 -19.77
CA THR A 6 -3.87 -8.37 -18.32
C THR A 6 -5.32 -8.57 -17.91
N ALA A 7 -5.52 -9.17 -16.75
CA ALA A 7 -6.84 -9.31 -16.15
C ALA A 7 -6.76 -8.95 -14.67
N LEU A 8 -7.82 -8.35 -14.17
CA LEU A 8 -8.08 -8.24 -12.75
C LEU A 8 -8.90 -9.47 -12.35
N CYS A 9 -8.35 -10.28 -11.45
CA CYS A 9 -9.03 -11.47 -10.95
C CYS A 9 -9.29 -11.34 -9.46
N LEU A 10 -10.38 -11.92 -9.02
CA LEU A 10 -10.78 -12.06 -7.64
C LEU A 10 -10.68 -13.52 -7.21
N THR A 11 -10.29 -13.74 -5.98
CA THR A 11 -10.37 -15.04 -5.30
C THR A 11 -10.78 -14.78 -3.85
N GLU A 12 -11.57 -15.66 -3.30
CA GLU A 12 -12.16 -15.53 -1.98
C GLU A 12 -11.79 -16.70 -1.08
N SER A 13 -11.68 -16.43 0.21
CA SER A 13 -11.51 -17.43 1.24
C SER A 13 -12.56 -17.23 2.34
N THR A 14 -13.29 -18.29 2.66
CA THR A 14 -14.26 -18.34 3.77
C THR A 14 -13.70 -19.00 5.02
N ASP A 15 -12.46 -19.47 4.97
CA ASP A 15 -11.79 -20.22 6.05
C ASP A 15 -10.48 -19.58 6.53
N ARG A 16 -10.38 -18.24 6.42
CA ARG A 16 -9.23 -17.42 6.81
C ARG A 16 -7.96 -17.76 6.03
N GLY A 17 -8.10 -17.92 4.71
CA GLY A 17 -6.98 -18.13 3.80
C GLY A 17 -6.38 -19.53 3.78
N ARG A 18 -7.05 -20.53 4.40
CA ARG A 18 -6.61 -21.93 4.33
C ARG A 18 -6.93 -22.56 2.98
N SER A 19 -8.03 -22.14 2.39
CA SER A 19 -8.41 -22.47 1.01
C SER A 19 -8.96 -21.24 0.30
N TRP A 20 -8.89 -21.24 -1.02
CA TRP A 20 -9.29 -20.13 -1.88
C TRP A 20 -10.14 -20.65 -3.02
N SER A 21 -11.09 -19.83 -3.46
CA SER A 21 -11.88 -20.11 -4.66
C SER A 21 -10.98 -20.10 -5.91
N GLU A 22 -11.47 -20.71 -6.99
CA GLU A 22 -10.88 -20.47 -8.32
C GLU A 22 -10.95 -18.98 -8.65
N PRO A 23 -9.91 -18.42 -9.32
CA PRO A 23 -9.90 -17.01 -9.71
C PRO A 23 -11.03 -16.68 -10.67
N GLU A 24 -11.82 -15.67 -10.35
CA GLU A 24 -12.86 -15.11 -11.20
C GLU A 24 -12.38 -13.81 -11.83
N VAL A 25 -12.60 -13.66 -13.14
CA VAL A 25 -12.17 -12.46 -13.88
C VAL A 25 -13.18 -11.34 -13.70
N LEU A 26 -12.74 -10.26 -13.04
CA LEU A 26 -13.51 -9.02 -12.88
C LEU A 26 -13.50 -8.19 -14.17
N VAL A 27 -12.34 -8.03 -14.79
CA VAL A 27 -12.15 -7.27 -16.04
C VAL A 27 -10.88 -7.68 -16.75
N GLU A 28 -10.94 -7.65 -18.09
CA GLU A 28 -9.81 -7.94 -18.96
C GLU A 28 -9.35 -6.71 -19.74
N ALA A 29 -8.08 -6.69 -20.12
CA ALA A 29 -7.54 -5.72 -21.06
C ALA A 29 -6.56 -6.45 -22.01
N PRO A 30 -7.01 -6.83 -23.21
CA PRO A 30 -6.12 -7.33 -24.24
C PRO A 30 -5.28 -6.20 -24.82
N GLY A 31 -4.00 -6.47 -25.07
CA GLY A 31 -3.08 -5.55 -25.71
C GLY A 31 -2.55 -4.44 -24.78
N ASN A 32 -2.28 -3.31 -25.39
CA ASN A 32 -1.80 -2.09 -24.74
C ASN A 32 -2.91 -1.03 -24.85
N PRO A 33 -3.77 -0.78 -23.93
CA PRO A 33 -3.60 -0.56 -22.51
C PRO A 33 -3.66 -1.82 -21.61
N TYR A 34 -3.28 -1.67 -20.31
CA TYR A 34 -3.33 -2.77 -19.34
C TYR A 34 -3.71 -2.28 -17.94
N TRP A 35 -4.35 -3.18 -17.16
CA TRP A 35 -4.60 -2.98 -15.75
C TRP A 35 -3.31 -3.22 -14.94
N ASN A 36 -3.05 -2.40 -13.92
CA ASN A 36 -1.79 -2.44 -13.21
C ASN A 36 -1.96 -2.86 -11.74
N CYS A 37 -2.12 -1.93 -10.81
CA CYS A 37 -2.08 -2.23 -9.38
C CYS A 37 -3.45 -2.06 -8.74
N ALA A 38 -4.06 -3.17 -8.31
CA ALA A 38 -5.33 -3.15 -7.60
C ALA A 38 -5.16 -3.11 -6.09
N ARG A 39 -6.10 -2.45 -5.41
CA ARG A 39 -6.30 -2.45 -3.97
C ARG A 39 -7.77 -2.64 -3.65
N ILE A 40 -8.05 -3.41 -2.60
CA ILE A 40 -9.40 -3.58 -2.06
C ILE A 40 -9.50 -2.94 -0.68
N SER A 41 -10.67 -2.36 -0.37
CA SER A 41 -10.97 -1.81 0.95
C SER A 41 -12.46 -2.00 1.27
N LYS A 42 -12.77 -2.04 2.56
CA LYS A 42 -14.15 -1.99 3.05
C LYS A 42 -14.46 -0.57 3.47
N LEU A 43 -15.54 -0.01 2.93
CA LEU A 43 -16.05 1.30 3.29
C LEU A 43 -16.83 1.24 4.61
N ARG A 44 -17.08 2.38 5.22
CA ARG A 44 -17.78 2.46 6.52
C ARG A 44 -19.25 2.06 6.46
N ASP A 45 -19.86 2.15 5.29
CA ASP A 45 -21.24 1.70 5.02
C ASP A 45 -21.34 0.18 4.75
N GLY A 46 -20.22 -0.53 4.77
CA GLY A 46 -20.12 -1.98 4.56
C GLY A 46 -19.77 -2.40 3.15
N ARG A 47 -19.91 -1.51 2.17
CA ARG A 47 -19.52 -1.80 0.77
C ARG A 47 -18.04 -2.13 0.66
N LEU A 48 -17.72 -3.00 -0.27
CA LEU A 48 -16.35 -3.20 -0.72
C LEU A 48 -16.04 -2.27 -1.89
N ALA A 49 -14.81 -1.76 -1.94
CA ALA A 49 -14.32 -0.95 -3.04
C ALA A 49 -12.99 -1.51 -3.57
N ILE A 50 -12.87 -1.64 -4.89
CA ILE A 50 -11.61 -1.93 -5.56
C ILE A 50 -11.18 -0.65 -6.27
N VAL A 51 -9.90 -0.32 -6.11
CA VAL A 51 -9.20 0.76 -6.83
C VAL A 51 -8.16 0.11 -7.72
N CYS A 52 -8.07 0.51 -8.98
CA CYS A 52 -7.02 0.04 -9.88
C CYS A 52 -6.68 1.12 -10.89
N ASP A 53 -5.39 1.27 -11.18
CA ASP A 53 -4.96 2.11 -12.29
C ASP A 53 -4.89 1.32 -13.60
N ARG A 54 -5.21 1.99 -14.67
CA ARG A 54 -5.08 1.50 -16.04
C ARG A 54 -4.09 2.38 -16.79
N ILE A 55 -3.04 1.77 -17.29
CA ILE A 55 -2.13 2.42 -18.24
C ILE A 55 -2.85 2.48 -19.58
N ILE A 56 -3.12 3.68 -20.06
CA ILE A 56 -3.84 3.90 -21.33
C ILE A 56 -2.86 3.88 -22.49
N GLU A 57 -1.70 4.51 -22.31
CA GLU A 57 -0.66 4.61 -23.33
C GLU A 57 0.73 4.46 -22.69
N ARG A 58 1.50 3.48 -23.14
CA ARG A 58 2.82 3.16 -22.56
C ARG A 58 3.86 4.23 -22.86
N GLU A 59 3.84 4.79 -24.05
CA GLU A 59 4.84 5.72 -24.54
C GLU A 59 4.81 7.04 -23.75
N THR A 60 3.62 7.52 -23.43
CA THR A 60 3.42 8.76 -22.66
C THR A 60 3.27 8.51 -21.16
N GLY A 61 3.02 7.28 -20.76
CA GLY A 61 2.68 6.93 -19.38
C GLY A 61 1.29 7.43 -18.96
N ALA A 62 0.42 7.79 -19.91
CA ALA A 62 -0.95 8.20 -19.63
C ALA A 62 -1.69 7.07 -18.91
N SER A 63 -2.29 7.42 -17.78
CA SER A 63 -2.97 6.48 -16.89
C SER A 63 -4.15 7.13 -16.21
N GLN A 64 -5.10 6.31 -15.80
CA GLN A 64 -6.30 6.74 -15.09
C GLN A 64 -6.65 5.72 -14.02
N VAL A 65 -7.20 6.19 -12.90
CA VAL A 65 -7.64 5.34 -11.80
C VAL A 65 -9.14 5.08 -11.91
N PHE A 66 -9.53 3.82 -11.67
CA PHE A 66 -10.90 3.34 -11.73
C PHE A 66 -11.32 2.71 -10.42
N LEU A 67 -12.64 2.71 -10.18
CA LEU A 67 -13.28 2.15 -9.00
C LEU A 67 -14.29 1.07 -9.39
N TRP A 68 -14.41 0.05 -8.54
CA TRP A 68 -15.51 -0.92 -8.53
C TRP A 68 -16.09 -0.96 -7.13
N PHE A 69 -17.38 -1.25 -7.03
CA PHE A 69 -18.07 -1.40 -5.75
C PHE A 69 -18.87 -2.69 -5.71
N SER A 70 -18.95 -3.27 -4.52
CA SER A 70 -19.82 -4.38 -4.22
C SER A 70 -20.64 -4.05 -2.97
N ASP A 71 -21.97 -4.29 -3.07
CA ASP A 71 -22.93 -4.09 -1.99
C ASP A 71 -23.32 -5.43 -1.30
N ASP A 72 -22.79 -6.55 -1.79
CA ASP A 72 -23.17 -7.92 -1.44
C ASP A 72 -21.94 -8.78 -1.02
N GLU A 73 -21.00 -8.15 -0.28
CA GLU A 73 -19.79 -8.79 0.28
C GLU A 73 -18.83 -9.39 -0.76
N GLY A 74 -18.95 -8.99 -2.03
CA GLY A 74 -18.06 -9.41 -3.11
C GLY A 74 -18.70 -10.37 -4.12
N ASP A 75 -19.94 -10.79 -3.91
CA ASP A 75 -20.67 -11.69 -4.81
C ASP A 75 -20.89 -11.06 -6.20
N SER A 76 -21.10 -9.74 -6.25
CA SER A 76 -21.16 -9.00 -7.51
C SER A 76 -20.46 -7.64 -7.45
N TRP A 77 -20.02 -7.14 -8.59
CA TRP A 77 -19.26 -5.90 -8.70
C TRP A 77 -19.79 -4.99 -9.77
N GLN A 78 -19.96 -3.71 -9.44
CA GLN A 78 -20.33 -2.64 -10.35
C GLN A 78 -19.10 -1.81 -10.69
N GLY A 79 -18.85 -1.54 -11.96
CA GLY A 79 -17.72 -0.78 -12.48
C GLY A 79 -17.24 -1.30 -13.83
N PRO A 80 -16.11 -0.82 -14.38
CA PRO A 80 -15.23 0.21 -13.81
C PRO A 80 -15.81 1.62 -13.91
N PHE A 81 -15.78 2.38 -12.81
CA PHE A 81 -16.14 3.79 -12.80
C PHE A 81 -14.86 4.63 -12.91
N PRO A 82 -14.74 5.49 -13.95
CA PRO A 82 -13.57 6.36 -14.09
C PRO A 82 -13.57 7.44 -13.01
N THR A 83 -12.37 7.77 -12.50
CA THR A 83 -12.15 8.91 -11.61
C THR A 83 -11.32 9.98 -12.31
N PRO A 84 -11.23 11.22 -11.82
CA PRO A 84 -10.31 12.21 -12.36
C PRO A 84 -8.86 11.97 -11.96
N ALA A 85 -8.57 10.96 -11.11
CA ALA A 85 -7.22 10.69 -10.65
C ALA A 85 -6.37 10.09 -11.76
N GLU A 86 -5.25 10.75 -12.03
CA GLU A 86 -4.20 10.35 -12.97
C GLU A 86 -3.00 9.83 -12.19
N GLY A 87 -2.25 8.93 -12.77
CA GLY A 87 -1.06 8.35 -12.17
C GLY A 87 -1.20 6.85 -12.00
N ILE A 88 -0.23 6.25 -11.35
CA ILE A 88 -0.14 4.80 -11.19
C ILE A 88 -0.07 4.42 -9.71
N VAL A 89 -0.31 3.13 -9.46
CA VAL A 89 -0.16 2.49 -8.14
C VAL A 89 -0.94 3.24 -7.04
N PRO A 90 -2.27 3.34 -7.18
CA PRO A 90 -3.09 4.04 -6.21
C PRO A 90 -3.03 3.39 -4.81
N ASP A 91 -3.32 4.18 -3.77
CA ASP A 91 -3.69 3.61 -2.47
C ASP A 91 -5.13 3.05 -2.54
N LYS A 92 -5.56 2.38 -1.48
CA LYS A 92 -6.97 2.00 -1.31
C LYS A 92 -7.88 3.23 -1.31
N LEU A 93 -9.13 3.08 -1.72
CA LEU A 93 -10.13 4.11 -1.46
C LEU A 93 -10.36 4.20 0.05
N LEU A 94 -10.01 5.33 0.65
CA LEU A 94 -10.10 5.56 2.08
C LEU A 94 -11.31 6.45 2.39
N GLN A 95 -12.23 5.97 3.24
CA GLN A 95 -13.35 6.76 3.73
C GLN A 95 -13.08 7.23 5.15
N LEU A 96 -13.04 8.56 5.35
CA LEU A 96 -12.89 9.18 6.66
C LEU A 96 -14.18 9.11 7.49
N PRO A 97 -14.12 9.28 8.83
CA PRO A 97 -15.31 9.29 9.67
C PRO A 97 -16.36 10.35 9.30
N CYS A 98 -15.94 11.46 8.70
CA CYS A 98 -16.86 12.51 8.21
C CYS A 98 -17.54 12.17 6.89
N GLY A 99 -17.25 11.02 6.29
CA GLY A 99 -17.80 10.58 5.00
C GLY A 99 -16.92 10.90 3.79
N ARG A 100 -15.91 11.78 3.92
CA ARG A 100 -14.97 12.13 2.83
C ARG A 100 -14.23 10.91 2.33
N TRP A 101 -14.16 10.75 1.02
CA TRP A 101 -13.32 9.76 0.33
C TRP A 101 -11.99 10.37 -0.06
N LEU A 102 -10.91 9.61 0.10
CA LEU A 102 -9.55 9.98 -0.33
C LEU A 102 -9.05 8.95 -1.32
N LEU A 103 -8.45 9.42 -2.41
CA LEU A 103 -7.87 8.63 -3.48
C LEU A 103 -6.51 9.22 -3.83
N ALA A 104 -5.44 8.45 -3.68
CA ALA A 104 -4.07 8.89 -3.94
C ALA A 104 -3.42 8.06 -5.03
N SER A 105 -2.55 8.68 -5.83
CA SER A 105 -1.70 8.02 -6.83
C SER A 105 -0.51 8.92 -7.17
N HIS A 106 0.55 8.32 -7.72
CA HIS A 106 1.77 9.06 -8.04
C HIS A 106 2.00 9.19 -9.55
N ARG A 107 2.71 10.23 -9.90
CA ARG A 107 3.22 10.50 -11.25
C ARG A 107 4.53 11.26 -11.21
N THR A 108 5.15 11.43 -12.38
CA THR A 108 6.31 12.34 -12.50
C THR A 108 5.84 13.79 -12.36
N SER A 109 6.52 14.54 -11.49
CA SER A 109 6.29 15.97 -11.32
C SER A 109 6.70 16.74 -12.57
N PRO A 110 5.83 17.60 -13.13
CA PRO A 110 6.20 18.44 -14.27
C PRO A 110 7.18 19.56 -13.90
N GLN A 111 7.35 19.87 -12.60
CA GLN A 111 8.25 20.93 -12.14
C GLN A 111 9.71 20.50 -12.06
N HIS A 112 9.98 19.26 -11.64
CA HIS A 112 11.35 18.81 -11.37
C HIS A 112 11.69 17.40 -11.90
N GLY A 113 10.73 16.69 -12.49
CA GLY A 113 10.98 15.38 -13.12
C GLY A 113 11.14 14.19 -12.16
N PHE A 114 11.03 14.39 -10.84
CA PHE A 114 10.98 13.31 -9.86
C PHE A 114 9.54 12.87 -9.61
N LEU A 115 9.35 11.69 -9.01
CA LEU A 115 8.01 11.23 -8.65
C LEU A 115 7.43 12.08 -7.52
N GLU A 116 6.13 12.38 -7.63
CA GLU A 116 5.34 13.05 -6.61
C GLU A 116 4.03 12.31 -6.36
N GLU A 117 3.59 12.27 -5.12
CA GLU A 117 2.31 11.71 -4.72
C GLU A 117 1.23 12.79 -4.75
N ARG A 118 0.06 12.44 -5.28
CA ARG A 118 -1.09 13.32 -5.44
C ARG A 118 -2.33 12.72 -4.81
N LEU A 119 -3.22 13.58 -4.33
CA LEU A 119 -4.47 13.22 -3.68
C LEU A 119 -5.65 13.89 -4.37
N TRP A 120 -6.74 13.17 -4.47
CA TRP A 120 -8.08 13.67 -4.76
C TRP A 120 -9.01 13.30 -3.61
N PHE A 121 -9.95 14.18 -3.28
CA PHE A 121 -10.97 13.85 -2.30
C PHE A 121 -12.39 14.14 -2.85
N SER A 122 -13.36 13.43 -2.30
CA SER A 122 -14.79 13.60 -2.60
C SER A 122 -15.58 13.65 -1.30
N ASP A 123 -16.47 14.62 -1.19
CA ASP A 123 -17.40 14.79 -0.05
C ASP A 123 -18.82 14.28 -0.37
N ASP A 124 -19.04 13.75 -1.59
CA ASP A 124 -20.33 13.29 -2.12
C ASP A 124 -20.25 11.86 -2.71
N GLN A 125 -19.44 11.01 -2.09
CA GLN A 125 -19.26 9.59 -2.44
C GLN A 125 -18.85 9.37 -3.91
N GLY A 126 -17.94 10.21 -4.41
CA GLY A 126 -17.35 10.07 -5.74
C GLY A 126 -18.15 10.71 -6.86
N SER A 127 -19.27 11.40 -6.57
CA SER A 127 -20.02 12.14 -7.57
C SER A 127 -19.23 13.33 -8.13
N THR A 128 -18.52 14.03 -7.25
CA THR A 128 -17.54 15.06 -7.61
C THR A 128 -16.22 14.87 -6.85
N TRP A 129 -15.14 15.36 -7.43
CA TRP A 129 -13.80 15.23 -6.86
C TRP A 129 -13.07 16.57 -6.87
N THR A 130 -12.38 16.87 -5.79
CA THR A 130 -11.45 17.99 -5.66
C THR A 130 -10.01 17.49 -5.73
N GLY A 131 -9.16 18.12 -6.53
CA GLY A 131 -7.76 17.75 -6.71
C GLY A 131 -7.26 18.02 -8.12
N PRO A 132 -6.01 17.70 -8.47
CA PRO A 132 -5.04 17.07 -7.56
C PRO A 132 -4.47 18.02 -6.51
N ILE A 133 -4.29 17.52 -5.29
CA ILE A 133 -3.51 18.13 -4.23
C ILE A 133 -2.14 17.45 -4.22
N VAL A 134 -1.05 18.19 -4.28
CA VAL A 134 0.29 17.64 -4.14
C VAL A 134 0.49 17.25 -2.67
N MET A 135 0.49 15.95 -2.40
CA MET A 135 0.62 15.37 -1.09
C MET A 135 2.09 15.28 -0.65
N ALA A 136 2.95 14.83 -1.56
CA ALA A 136 4.38 14.70 -1.32
C ALA A 136 5.16 14.98 -2.60
N SER A 137 6.04 15.96 -2.57
CA SER A 137 6.90 16.32 -3.69
C SER A 137 8.16 16.97 -3.17
N LYS A 138 9.33 16.50 -3.61
CA LYS A 138 10.61 17.10 -3.27
C LYS A 138 11.64 16.78 -4.34
N GLU A 139 12.28 17.81 -4.89
CA GLU A 139 13.39 17.63 -5.81
C GLU A 139 14.49 16.74 -5.22
N GLY A 140 14.97 15.78 -6.00
CA GLY A 140 15.98 14.80 -5.59
C GLY A 140 15.41 13.54 -4.89
N LEU A 141 14.10 13.47 -4.63
CA LEU A 141 13.41 12.30 -4.10
C LEU A 141 12.31 11.82 -5.06
N ASN A 142 12.21 10.50 -5.23
CA ASN A 142 11.12 9.85 -5.97
C ASN A 142 10.07 9.31 -4.99
N LEU A 143 9.18 10.19 -4.51
CA LEU A 143 8.16 9.86 -3.52
C LEU A 143 6.93 9.27 -4.21
N CYS A 144 6.54 8.06 -3.82
CA CYS A 144 5.46 7.32 -4.49
C CYS A 144 4.84 6.23 -3.60
N GLU A 145 3.80 5.57 -4.14
CA GLU A 145 3.17 4.39 -3.55
C GLU A 145 2.75 4.60 -2.10
N VAL A 146 2.05 5.69 -1.84
CA VAL A 146 1.58 6.04 -0.49
C VAL A 146 0.65 4.98 0.11
N SER A 147 0.68 4.86 1.43
CA SER A 147 -0.39 4.24 2.22
C SER A 147 -0.84 5.20 3.31
N ILE A 148 -2.09 5.68 3.21
CA ILE A 148 -2.67 6.66 4.13
C ILE A 148 -3.34 5.95 5.30
N VAL A 149 -3.03 6.41 6.52
CA VAL A 149 -3.63 5.93 7.77
C VAL A 149 -4.26 7.10 8.50
N PRO A 150 -5.58 7.05 8.77
CA PRO A 150 -6.22 7.97 9.69
C PRO A 150 -5.94 7.53 11.13
N LEU A 151 -5.40 8.44 11.93
CA LEU A 151 -5.17 8.25 13.36
C LEU A 151 -6.45 8.56 14.17
N PRO A 152 -6.56 8.10 15.44
CA PRO A 152 -7.75 8.30 16.27
C PRO A 152 -8.12 9.77 16.50
N ASP A 153 -7.15 10.68 16.50
CA ASP A 153 -7.37 12.14 16.66
C ASP A 153 -7.77 12.85 15.35
N GLY A 154 -7.87 12.11 14.24
CA GLY A 154 -8.21 12.62 12.91
C GLY A 154 -7.01 13.06 12.07
N THR A 155 -5.79 13.04 12.62
CA THR A 155 -4.56 13.25 11.85
C THR A 155 -4.43 12.15 10.78
N LEU A 156 -4.02 12.51 9.58
CA LEU A 156 -3.70 11.55 8.52
C LEU A 156 -2.18 11.45 8.38
N VAL A 157 -1.67 10.23 8.29
CA VAL A 157 -0.25 9.96 8.01
C VAL A 157 -0.15 9.16 6.73
N GLY A 158 0.57 9.67 5.75
CA GLY A 158 0.86 8.96 4.49
C GLY A 158 2.29 8.43 4.49
N TYR A 159 2.47 7.11 4.55
CA TYR A 159 3.76 6.45 4.43
C TYR A 159 4.11 6.23 2.95
N LEU A 160 5.34 6.57 2.55
CA LEU A 160 5.76 6.69 1.16
C LEU A 160 7.01 5.85 0.89
N ARG A 161 7.01 5.17 -0.26
CA ARG A 161 8.20 4.63 -0.87
C ARG A 161 9.06 5.76 -1.44
N GLU A 162 10.38 5.63 -1.32
CA GLU A 162 11.34 6.40 -2.09
C GLU A 162 11.97 5.51 -3.16
N ASN A 163 11.80 5.85 -4.42
CA ASN A 163 12.09 5.00 -5.58
C ASN A 163 13.33 5.41 -6.38
N SER A 164 14.29 6.11 -5.79
CA SER A 164 15.55 6.46 -6.46
C SER A 164 16.57 5.33 -6.49
N PHE A 165 16.33 4.25 -5.79
CA PHE A 165 17.29 3.14 -5.60
C PHE A 165 18.62 3.56 -4.95
N ARG A 166 18.61 4.63 -4.15
CA ARG A 166 19.78 5.09 -3.38
C ARG A 166 19.85 4.49 -1.97
N GLY A 167 18.93 3.57 -1.64
CA GLY A 167 18.86 2.93 -0.33
C GLY A 167 18.30 3.83 0.77
N TRP A 168 17.44 4.79 0.42
CA TRP A 168 16.68 5.57 1.39
C TRP A 168 15.70 4.73 2.17
N ASP A 169 15.45 5.14 3.40
CA ASP A 169 14.38 4.58 4.24
C ASP A 169 13.02 5.13 3.79
N CYS A 170 11.94 4.67 4.44
CA CYS A 170 10.59 5.19 4.25
C CYS A 170 10.53 6.70 4.53
N PHE A 171 9.64 7.39 3.84
CA PHE A 171 9.22 8.75 4.17
C PHE A 171 7.77 8.77 4.59
N LYS A 172 7.35 9.85 5.26
CA LYS A 172 5.95 10.12 5.56
C LYS A 172 5.62 11.59 5.39
N VAL A 173 4.34 11.85 5.18
CA VAL A 173 3.72 13.18 5.21
C VAL A 173 2.52 13.16 6.14
N ILE A 174 2.15 14.31 6.68
CA ILE A 174 1.12 14.44 7.70
C ILE A 174 0.11 15.51 7.27
N SER A 175 -1.18 15.24 7.47
CA SER A 175 -2.27 16.19 7.28
C SER A 175 -3.12 16.28 8.55
N GLN A 176 -3.50 17.50 8.93
CA GLN A 176 -4.38 17.77 10.07
C GLN A 176 -5.75 18.34 9.66
N ASP A 177 -5.97 18.46 8.35
CA ASP A 177 -7.15 19.10 7.74
C ASP A 177 -7.90 18.15 6.78
N LYS A 178 -7.92 16.85 7.08
CA LYS A 178 -8.61 15.81 6.30
C LYS A 178 -8.11 15.68 4.85
N GLY A 179 -6.82 15.92 4.64
CA GLY A 179 -6.15 15.76 3.35
C GLY A 179 -6.12 16.99 2.45
N GLU A 180 -6.59 18.15 2.92
CA GLU A 180 -6.58 19.40 2.13
C GLU A 180 -5.17 19.98 1.99
N SER A 181 -4.32 19.79 2.99
CA SER A 181 -2.90 20.12 2.93
C SER A 181 -2.03 19.06 3.63
N TRP A 182 -0.77 19.00 3.22
CA TRP A 182 0.19 18.02 3.71
C TRP A 182 1.54 18.68 3.99
N HIS A 183 2.22 18.25 5.04
CA HIS A 183 3.57 18.68 5.36
C HIS A 183 4.52 17.50 5.53
N GLY A 184 5.81 17.75 5.30
CA GLY A 184 6.86 16.76 5.14
C GLY A 184 7.58 16.96 3.80
N PRO A 185 8.31 15.96 3.25
CA PRO A 185 8.41 14.60 3.77
C PRO A 185 9.37 14.46 4.96
N PHE A 186 9.02 13.63 5.92
CA PHE A 186 9.83 13.27 7.09
C PHE A 186 10.37 11.86 6.94
N SER A 187 11.62 11.61 7.36
CA SER A 187 12.22 10.27 7.32
C SER A 187 11.66 9.39 8.42
N VAL A 188 11.39 8.11 8.09
CA VAL A 188 10.85 7.09 9.01
C VAL A 188 11.87 5.97 9.17
N PRO A 189 12.08 5.40 10.38
CA PRO A 189 13.05 4.32 10.62
C PRO A 189 12.58 2.95 10.10
N LEU A 190 12.14 2.90 8.84
CA LEU A 190 11.78 1.68 8.11
C LEU A 190 12.72 1.53 6.91
N PRO A 191 13.79 0.71 7.05
CA PRO A 191 14.83 0.62 6.04
C PRO A 191 14.29 0.02 4.74
N GLY A 192 14.68 0.63 3.62
CA GLY A 192 14.38 0.14 2.27
C GLY A 192 12.89 -0.15 2.03
N CYS A 193 12.01 0.60 2.67
CA CYS A 193 10.57 0.35 2.64
C CYS A 193 9.98 0.72 1.28
N HIS A 194 9.57 -0.29 0.54
CA HIS A 194 8.88 -0.16 -0.72
C HIS A 194 7.45 -0.70 -0.61
N ARG A 195 6.50 0.02 -1.20
CA ARG A 195 5.07 -0.30 -1.21
C ARG A 195 4.55 -0.61 0.20
N PRO A 196 4.56 0.34 1.11
CA PRO A 196 3.97 0.15 2.43
C PRO A 196 2.46 -0.15 2.32
N ALA A 197 1.98 -1.04 3.20
CA ALA A 197 0.56 -1.27 3.44
C ALA A 197 0.31 -1.05 4.93
N ALA A 198 -0.03 0.20 5.26
CA ALA A 198 -0.16 0.67 6.62
C ALA A 198 -1.63 0.74 7.06
N GLY A 199 -1.86 0.54 8.36
CA GLY A 199 -3.17 0.68 8.97
C GLY A 199 -3.09 0.61 10.49
N MET A 200 -4.19 1.03 11.16
CA MET A 200 -4.32 0.86 12.60
C MET A 200 -4.51 -0.62 12.94
N LEU A 201 -3.66 -1.14 13.79
CA LEU A 201 -3.79 -2.50 14.34
C LEU A 201 -4.62 -2.50 15.62
N THR A 202 -4.39 -1.51 16.47
CA THR A 202 -5.16 -1.19 17.67
C THR A 202 -5.35 0.33 17.73
N ASP A 203 -6.02 0.86 18.74
CA ASP A 203 -6.15 2.33 18.90
C ASP A 203 -4.80 3.04 19.17
N GLU A 204 -3.76 2.30 19.55
CA GLU A 204 -2.43 2.83 19.87
C GLU A 204 -1.34 2.42 18.87
N LEU A 205 -1.53 1.29 18.18
CA LEU A 205 -0.49 0.68 17.34
C LEU A 205 -0.89 0.64 15.87
N LEU A 206 0.09 0.90 15.02
CA LEU A 206 0.00 0.73 13.58
C LEU A 206 0.81 -0.50 13.16
N LEU A 207 0.29 -1.23 12.17
CA LEU A 207 1.02 -2.25 11.44
C LEU A 207 1.32 -1.75 10.02
N ILE A 208 2.57 -1.94 9.59
CA ILE A 208 3.04 -1.60 8.25
C ILE A 208 3.71 -2.83 7.68
N THR A 209 3.11 -3.46 6.67
CA THR A 209 3.76 -4.51 5.90
C THR A 209 4.39 -3.91 4.64
N TYR A 210 5.56 -4.37 4.24
CA TYR A 210 6.28 -3.76 3.14
C TYR A 210 7.32 -4.69 2.51
N ARG A 211 7.65 -4.43 1.25
CA ARG A 211 8.84 -4.96 0.62
C ARG A 211 10.05 -4.26 1.22
N PHE A 212 10.96 -5.02 1.82
CA PHE A 212 12.28 -4.55 2.16
C PHE A 212 13.19 -4.73 0.95
N LEU A 213 13.56 -3.64 0.29
CA LEU A 213 14.51 -3.65 -0.80
C LEU A 213 15.90 -3.32 -0.28
N GLN A 214 16.78 -4.32 -0.27
CA GLN A 214 18.14 -4.19 0.18
C GLN A 214 19.09 -3.98 -0.99
N GLY A 215 19.98 -2.98 -0.90
CA GLY A 215 20.96 -2.65 -1.93
C GLY A 215 21.28 -1.16 -1.94
N GLY A 216 22.08 -0.72 -2.90
CA GLY A 216 22.43 0.71 -3.08
C GLY A 216 23.27 1.34 -1.97
N LYS A 217 23.64 0.60 -0.95
CA LYS A 217 24.50 1.03 0.17
C LYS A 217 25.94 0.49 0.03
N GLY A 218 26.46 0.51 -1.19
CA GLY A 218 27.87 0.23 -1.48
C GLY A 218 28.20 -1.26 -1.61
N TRP A 219 28.53 -1.94 -0.57
CA TRP A 219 29.08 -3.31 -0.60
C TRP A 219 28.08 -4.45 -0.80
N LEU A 220 26.79 -4.17 -0.84
CA LEU A 220 25.75 -5.20 -0.81
C LEU A 220 25.43 -5.86 -2.17
N GLY A 221 26.17 -5.60 -3.22
CA GLY A 221 25.99 -6.29 -4.50
C GLY A 221 24.60 -6.07 -5.13
N ASN A 222 23.99 -7.12 -5.64
CA ASN A 222 22.69 -7.09 -6.29
C ASN A 222 21.55 -6.75 -5.32
N TRP A 223 20.50 -6.11 -5.84
CA TRP A 223 19.29 -5.85 -5.10
C TRP A 223 18.60 -7.16 -4.69
N THR A 224 18.32 -7.29 -3.41
CA THR A 224 17.49 -8.37 -2.88
C THR A 224 16.21 -7.80 -2.30
N GLN A 225 15.15 -8.58 -2.37
CA GLN A 225 13.84 -8.21 -1.86
C GLN A 225 13.39 -9.22 -0.82
N ASN A 226 12.90 -8.73 0.31
CA ASN A 226 12.37 -9.55 1.39
C ASN A 226 11.06 -8.94 1.90
N PHE A 227 10.24 -9.73 2.55
CA PHE A 227 8.95 -9.28 3.05
C PHE A 227 9.04 -9.03 4.55
N PHE A 228 8.72 -7.80 4.97
CA PHE A 228 8.80 -7.38 6.35
C PHE A 228 7.47 -6.82 6.86
N ALA A 229 7.28 -6.92 8.18
CA ALA A 229 6.26 -6.21 8.93
C ALA A 229 6.92 -5.34 10.00
N ALA A 230 6.32 -4.19 10.27
CA ALA A 230 6.76 -3.29 11.33
C ALA A 230 5.58 -2.84 12.18
N LEU A 231 5.78 -2.81 13.50
CA LEU A 231 4.93 -2.10 14.44
C LEU A 231 5.52 -0.73 14.73
N THR A 232 4.65 0.26 14.85
CA THR A 232 4.94 1.59 15.39
C THR A 232 3.72 2.10 16.15
N ASP A 233 3.85 3.18 16.92
CA ASP A 233 2.73 3.75 17.66
C ASP A 233 2.24 5.07 17.04
N VAL A 234 1.12 5.57 17.58
CA VAL A 234 0.49 6.81 17.13
C VAL A 234 1.41 8.02 17.35
N GLU A 235 2.17 8.07 18.45
CA GLU A 235 3.08 9.18 18.72
C GLU A 235 4.27 9.18 17.75
N SER A 236 4.85 8.02 17.48
CA SER A 236 5.87 7.85 16.43
C SER A 236 5.33 8.22 15.05
N ALA A 237 4.07 7.86 14.75
CA ALA A 237 3.43 8.20 13.47
C ALA A 237 3.31 9.72 13.29
N LYS A 238 3.03 10.47 14.36
CA LYS A 238 2.93 11.95 14.35
C LYS A 238 4.28 12.66 14.48
N ALA A 239 5.32 12.01 15.03
CA ALA A 239 6.62 12.64 15.25
C ALA A 239 7.31 12.96 13.93
N GLU A 240 7.71 14.20 13.73
CA GLU A 240 8.42 14.68 12.54
C GLU A 240 9.89 14.26 12.59
N GLU A 241 10.51 14.39 13.75
CA GLU A 241 11.91 14.06 13.95
C GLU A 241 12.12 12.55 14.13
N ARG A 242 13.13 12.01 13.44
CA ARG A 242 13.44 10.58 13.44
C ARG A 242 13.75 10.02 14.85
N ASN A 243 14.35 10.81 15.72
CA ASN A 243 14.68 10.40 17.09
C ASN A 243 13.45 10.29 18.01
N GLY A 244 12.32 10.88 17.62
CA GLY A 244 11.02 10.72 18.29
C GLY A 244 10.21 9.51 17.79
N GLN A 245 10.79 8.70 16.89
CA GLN A 245 10.11 7.58 16.27
C GLN A 245 10.74 6.26 16.66
N TRP A 246 9.92 5.25 16.88
CA TRP A 246 10.36 3.87 17.00
C TRP A 246 9.63 2.96 16.01
N SER A 247 10.26 1.86 15.65
CA SER A 247 9.64 0.77 14.92
C SER A 247 10.21 -0.55 15.38
N ARG A 248 9.36 -1.57 15.45
CA ARG A 248 9.77 -2.96 15.68
C ARG A 248 9.53 -3.74 14.41
N ILE A 249 10.62 -4.14 13.77
CA ILE A 249 10.60 -4.77 12.46
C ILE A 249 10.76 -6.28 12.63
N MET A 250 9.91 -7.04 11.93
CA MET A 250 9.93 -8.50 11.88
C MET A 250 9.99 -8.94 10.41
N PRO A 251 11.00 -9.74 10.01
CA PRO A 251 10.98 -10.41 8.70
C PRO A 251 9.85 -11.44 8.68
N LEU A 252 9.05 -11.42 7.61
CA LEU A 252 7.99 -12.41 7.39
C LEU A 252 8.40 -13.48 6.39
N ASP A 253 9.10 -13.07 5.31
CA ASP A 253 9.57 -14.02 4.29
C ASP A 253 10.79 -13.46 3.55
N TYR A 254 11.52 -14.36 2.91
CA TYR A 254 12.70 -14.07 2.10
C TYR A 254 12.52 -14.58 0.69
N ASP A 255 12.80 -13.75 -0.30
CA ASP A 255 12.81 -14.15 -1.69
C ASP A 255 14.20 -14.71 -2.06
N ARG A 256 14.29 -16.01 -2.31
CA ARG A 256 15.53 -16.73 -2.66
C ARG A 256 15.81 -16.72 -4.15
N SER A 257 14.91 -16.15 -4.95
CA SER A 257 15.09 -16.06 -6.39
C SER A 257 16.30 -15.19 -6.75
N PRO A 258 17.13 -15.60 -7.73
CA PRO A 258 18.17 -14.74 -8.28
C PRO A 258 17.62 -13.45 -8.91
N ALA A 259 16.34 -13.46 -9.30
CA ALA A 259 15.58 -12.31 -9.80
C ALA A 259 14.39 -12.06 -8.85
N SER A 260 14.72 -11.76 -7.57
CA SER A 260 13.71 -11.57 -6.54
C SER A 260 12.70 -10.49 -6.91
N ASP A 261 11.42 -10.79 -6.68
CA ASP A 261 10.31 -9.84 -6.82
C ASP A 261 9.16 -10.23 -5.90
N LEU A 262 8.77 -9.31 -5.03
CA LEU A 262 7.70 -9.50 -4.07
C LEU A 262 7.09 -8.16 -3.66
N GLY A 263 5.98 -8.18 -2.94
CA GLY A 263 5.40 -7.00 -2.32
C GLY A 263 3.92 -6.81 -2.64
N TYR A 264 3.49 -5.54 -2.57
CA TYR A 264 2.10 -5.17 -2.81
C TYR A 264 1.12 -5.93 -1.91
N SER A 265 1.52 -6.08 -0.66
CA SER A 265 0.78 -6.83 0.37
C SER A 265 -0.52 -6.14 0.77
N GLY A 266 -1.42 -6.93 1.31
CA GLY A 266 -2.59 -6.48 2.04
C GLY A 266 -2.74 -7.30 3.32
N TRP A 267 -3.44 -6.76 4.31
CA TRP A 267 -3.68 -7.47 5.54
C TRP A 267 -5.03 -7.10 6.18
N VAL A 268 -5.55 -8.03 6.96
CA VAL A 268 -6.75 -7.85 7.77
C VAL A 268 -6.49 -8.35 9.20
N ARG A 269 -7.18 -7.77 10.17
CA ARG A 269 -7.20 -8.26 11.55
C ARG A 269 -8.57 -8.84 11.85
N PHE A 270 -8.59 -10.09 12.31
CA PHE A 270 -9.80 -10.75 12.77
C PHE A 270 -10.14 -10.36 14.22
N PRO A 271 -11.42 -10.52 14.65
CA PRO A 271 -11.85 -10.16 16.00
C PRO A 271 -11.11 -10.89 17.13
N ASP A 272 -10.59 -12.10 16.87
CA ASP A 272 -9.79 -12.89 17.83
C ASP A 272 -8.31 -12.46 17.91
N GLY A 273 -7.94 -11.39 17.20
CA GLY A 273 -6.61 -10.82 17.20
C GLY A 273 -5.64 -11.42 16.18
N GLU A 274 -6.06 -12.45 15.42
CA GLU A 274 -5.28 -12.94 14.28
C GLU A 274 -5.14 -11.86 13.20
N ILE A 275 -3.93 -11.69 12.68
CA ILE A 275 -3.60 -10.81 11.56
C ILE A 275 -3.29 -11.73 10.39
N TYR A 276 -4.07 -11.65 9.31
CA TYR A 276 -3.81 -12.38 8.09
C TYR A 276 -3.27 -11.44 7.02
N VAL A 277 -2.13 -11.79 6.48
CA VAL A 277 -1.39 -10.99 5.49
C VAL A 277 -1.29 -11.79 4.20
N VAL A 278 -1.51 -11.15 3.06
CA VAL A 278 -1.25 -11.73 1.73
C VAL A 278 -0.14 -10.94 1.05
N ASN A 279 0.70 -11.62 0.30
CA ASN A 279 1.82 -11.03 -0.44
C ASN A 279 2.15 -11.87 -1.67
N TYR A 280 2.52 -11.25 -2.80
CA TYR A 280 3.11 -12.01 -3.90
C TYR A 280 4.63 -12.14 -3.71
N ILE A 281 5.19 -13.25 -4.17
CA ILE A 281 6.61 -13.55 -4.08
C ILE A 281 7.01 -14.52 -5.19
N VAL A 282 8.19 -14.34 -5.78
CA VAL A 282 8.74 -15.27 -6.77
C VAL A 282 9.41 -16.45 -6.08
N ASP A 283 10.35 -16.18 -5.15
CA ASP A 283 11.09 -17.16 -4.36
C ASP A 283 11.76 -18.25 -5.23
N ASP A 284 11.48 -19.54 -4.98
CA ASP A 284 12.05 -20.69 -5.67
C ASP A 284 11.16 -21.24 -6.79
N TRP A 285 10.10 -20.52 -7.16
CA TRP A 285 9.20 -20.89 -8.24
C TRP A 285 9.46 -20.04 -9.49
N PRO A 286 9.26 -20.55 -10.71
CA PRO A 286 9.54 -19.78 -11.93
C PRO A 286 8.59 -18.60 -12.17
N LEU A 287 7.43 -18.60 -11.52
CA LEU A 287 6.42 -17.55 -11.60
C LEU A 287 6.10 -17.04 -10.19
N ALA A 288 5.69 -15.78 -10.10
CA ALA A 288 5.21 -15.23 -8.83
C ALA A 288 3.96 -15.99 -8.34
N GLN A 289 3.90 -16.19 -7.04
CA GLN A 289 2.82 -16.86 -6.33
C GLN A 289 2.28 -15.95 -5.22
N ILE A 290 1.05 -16.15 -4.81
CA ILE A 290 0.48 -15.47 -3.64
C ILE A 290 0.69 -16.35 -2.42
N ARG A 291 1.26 -15.79 -1.34
CA ARG A 291 1.41 -16.44 -0.04
C ARG A 291 0.59 -15.72 1.02
N GLY A 292 0.02 -16.50 1.95
CA GLY A 292 -0.66 -16.03 3.14
C GLY A 292 0.19 -16.26 4.39
N TYR A 293 0.13 -15.33 5.34
CA TYR A 293 0.84 -15.39 6.63
C TYR A 293 -0.15 -15.09 7.73
N SER A 294 -0.18 -15.93 8.77
CA SER A 294 -0.97 -15.71 9.97
C SER A 294 -0.05 -15.26 11.09
N LEU A 295 -0.37 -14.13 11.71
CA LEU A 295 0.43 -13.48 12.74
C LEU A 295 -0.45 -13.11 13.93
N ARG A 296 0.21 -12.89 15.08
CA ARG A 296 -0.39 -12.27 16.26
C ARG A 296 0.50 -11.14 16.76
N LEU A 297 -0.06 -10.23 17.54
CA LEU A 297 0.69 -9.10 18.08
C LEU A 297 1.90 -9.56 18.91
N GLU A 298 1.76 -10.65 19.66
CA GLU A 298 2.83 -11.22 20.47
C GLU A 298 4.03 -11.74 19.67
N ASP A 299 3.86 -12.06 18.39
CA ASP A 299 4.97 -12.53 17.54
C ASP A 299 6.02 -11.45 17.30
N PHE A 300 5.63 -10.19 17.44
CA PHE A 300 6.55 -9.06 17.37
C PHE A 300 7.44 -8.91 18.60
N PHE A 301 7.17 -9.63 19.69
CA PHE A 301 7.90 -9.49 20.94
C PHE A 301 8.64 -10.77 21.28
N ALA A 302 9.94 -10.65 21.60
CA ALA A 302 10.69 -11.77 22.10
C ALA A 302 10.06 -12.28 23.41
N LYS A 303 9.71 -13.55 23.48
CA LYS A 303 9.32 -14.18 24.74
C LYS A 303 10.55 -14.26 25.62
N ALA A 304 10.51 -13.66 26.83
CA ALA A 304 11.49 -13.97 27.85
C ALA A 304 11.30 -15.45 28.19
N GLU A 305 12.30 -16.27 27.94
CA GLU A 305 12.33 -17.61 28.52
C GLU A 305 12.25 -17.44 30.04
N GLY A 306 11.18 -17.97 30.64
CA GLY A 306 11.04 -17.95 32.09
C GLY A 306 12.25 -18.65 32.68
N GLY A 307 13.12 -17.89 33.32
CA GLY A 307 14.19 -18.46 34.12
C GLY A 307 13.54 -19.37 35.15
N ALA A 308 13.73 -20.68 34.94
CA ALA A 308 13.48 -21.61 36.00
C ALA A 308 14.42 -21.24 37.16
N GLY A 309 13.87 -20.56 38.18
CA GLY A 309 14.55 -20.39 39.47
C GLY A 309 14.39 -21.64 40.32
#